data_8e62d008d5529b655ee50494c732ff8d
#
_entry.id   8e62d008d5529b655ee50494c732ff8d
#
_cell.length_a   1.000
_cell.length_b   1.000
_cell.length_c   1.000
_cell.angle_alpha   90.00
_cell.angle_beta   90.00
_cell.angle_gamma   90.00
#
_symmetry.space_group_name_H-M   'P 1'
#
loop_
_entity.id
_entity.type
_entity.pdbx_description
1 polymer ?
#
loop_
_entity_poly.entity_id
_entity_poly.type
_entity_poly.pdbx_seq_one_letter_code
_entity_poly.pdbx_strand_id
1 'polypeptide(L)'
;HAAFEGGGGGQGFGGFDTSSFSDIFEDFFSDFGGGGSTRRSSNRGNDLRYDVSIDLEEAYKGIQKNVKYTTYKACSSCSGSGAAKGSKPVRCDYCSGRGKVRTNQGFFTVQQTCPQCSGYGEMINDPCNKCSGNGKVQSNENVTVKIPKGVDDGTRIRVSGKGEAGSKGGSSGD
;
A
#
# COMPACT_ATOMS: atom_id res chain seq x y z
N HIS A 1 46.29 -48.37 -13.30
CA HIS A 1 45.41 -49.42 -13.80
C HIS A 1 43.97 -49.05 -13.72
N ALA A 2 43.42 -49.16 -14.88
CA ALA A 2 42.01 -49.31 -15.22
C ALA A 2 41.09 -48.08 -15.21
N ALA A 3 40.93 -47.60 -16.40
CA ALA A 3 39.87 -46.98 -17.04
C ALA A 3 38.47 -47.53 -16.67
N PHE A 4 37.51 -46.69 -16.56
CA PHE A 4 36.13 -47.00 -16.93
C PHE A 4 35.55 -45.87 -17.73
N GLU A 5 35.51 -46.12 -18.97
CA GLU A 5 34.82 -45.43 -20.05
C GLU A 5 33.37 -45.92 -20.08
N GLY A 6 32.45 -45.06 -20.41
CA GLY A 6 31.09 -45.39 -20.79
C GLY A 6 30.18 -44.21 -20.46
N GLY A 7 29.77 -43.39 -21.32
CA GLY A 7 29.19 -43.61 -22.63
C GLY A 7 27.68 -43.48 -22.56
N GLY A 8 27.15 -42.51 -23.25
CA GLY A 8 25.78 -42.62 -23.69
C GLY A 8 24.85 -41.47 -23.28
N GLY A 9 24.65 -40.59 -24.21
CA GLY A 9 23.40 -40.39 -24.93
C GLY A 9 22.55 -39.34 -24.24
N GLY A 10 22.53 -38.13 -24.66
CA GLY A 10 21.86 -37.64 -25.84
C GLY A 10 20.37 -37.55 -25.66
N GLN A 11 19.88 -36.41 -25.47
CA GLN A 11 18.72 -35.93 -26.20
C GLN A 11 18.48 -34.48 -25.85
N GLY A 12 18.67 -33.65 -26.83
CA GLY A 12 18.38 -32.25 -26.80
C GLY A 12 16.92 -31.99 -26.47
N PHE A 13 16.73 -31.10 -25.50
CA PHE A 13 15.51 -30.36 -25.40
C PHE A 13 15.85 -28.94 -25.83
N GLY A 14 15.30 -28.60 -26.99
CA GLY A 14 15.52 -27.36 -27.71
C GLY A 14 15.19 -26.14 -26.89
N GLY A 15 16.02 -25.13 -27.05
CA GLY A 15 15.70 -23.73 -27.16
C GLY A 15 14.63 -23.18 -26.25
N PHE A 16 14.84 -23.19 -24.94
CA PHE A 16 14.18 -22.24 -24.08
C PHE A 16 15.18 -21.12 -23.79
N ASP A 17 14.78 -19.93 -24.20
CA ASP A 17 15.52 -18.70 -24.03
C ASP A 17 15.91 -18.52 -22.54
N THR A 18 17.17 -18.77 -22.24
CA THR A 18 17.73 -18.77 -20.89
C THR A 18 17.74 -17.39 -20.25
N SER A 19 17.52 -16.35 -21.05
CA SER A 19 17.50 -14.96 -20.57
C SER A 19 16.21 -14.63 -19.82
N SER A 20 15.08 -15.13 -20.27
CA SER A 20 13.79 -14.87 -19.58
C SER A 20 13.63 -15.68 -18.29
N PHE A 21 14.34 -16.81 -18.17
CA PHE A 21 14.29 -17.65 -16.96
C PHE A 21 15.19 -17.08 -15.85
N SER A 22 16.26 -16.39 -16.22
CA SER A 22 17.17 -15.73 -15.29
C SER A 22 16.48 -14.58 -14.56
N ASP A 23 15.70 -13.78 -15.28
CA ASP A 23 15.01 -12.63 -14.70
C ASP A 23 13.89 -13.05 -13.73
N ILE A 24 13.15 -14.12 -14.08
CA ILE A 24 12.12 -14.67 -13.18
C ILE A 24 12.76 -15.37 -11.97
N PHE A 25 13.93 -15.95 -12.15
CA PHE A 25 14.64 -16.64 -11.07
C PHE A 25 15.33 -15.64 -10.12
N GLU A 26 15.85 -14.54 -10.62
CA GLU A 26 16.38 -13.46 -9.78
C GLU A 26 15.30 -12.78 -8.96
N ASP A 27 14.13 -12.51 -9.54
CA ASP A 27 12.98 -11.97 -8.82
C ASP A 27 12.47 -12.95 -7.75
N PHE A 28 12.42 -14.25 -8.05
CA PHE A 28 11.99 -15.28 -7.11
C PHE A 28 13.02 -15.51 -6.00
N PHE A 29 14.31 -15.52 -6.33
CA PHE A 29 15.39 -15.75 -5.36
C PHE A 29 15.68 -14.51 -4.51
N SER A 30 15.47 -13.32 -5.05
CA SER A 30 15.54 -12.06 -4.30
C SER A 30 14.45 -11.98 -3.24
N ASP A 31 13.28 -12.56 -3.50
CA ASP A 31 12.18 -12.61 -2.53
C ASP A 31 12.35 -13.76 -1.49
N PHE A 32 13.07 -14.82 -1.84
CA PHE A 32 13.23 -16.01 -1.00
C PHE A 32 14.58 -16.12 -0.26
N GLY A 33 15.62 -15.44 -0.70
CA GLY A 33 17.00 -15.69 -0.27
C GLY A 33 17.72 -14.58 0.47
N GLY A 34 17.12 -13.48 0.82
CA GLY A 34 17.87 -12.40 1.45
C GLY A 34 17.06 -11.46 2.32
N GLY A 35 17.23 -11.62 3.62
CA GLY A 35 17.07 -10.58 4.64
C GLY A 35 15.81 -9.72 4.53
N GLY A 36 14.83 -10.02 5.37
CA GLY A 36 13.58 -9.28 5.55
C GLY A 36 13.68 -7.78 5.37
N SER A 37 13.58 -7.33 4.15
CA SER A 37 13.01 -6.04 3.87
C SER A 37 11.55 -6.16 4.29
N THR A 38 11.28 -5.90 5.56
CA THR A 38 9.95 -5.57 6.01
C THR A 38 9.53 -4.38 5.13
N ARG A 39 8.80 -4.66 4.05
CA ARG A 39 7.97 -3.65 3.43
C ARG A 39 7.14 -3.10 4.58
N ARG A 40 7.62 -2.02 5.18
CA ARG A 40 6.82 -1.21 6.08
C ARG A 40 5.55 -0.97 5.31
N SER A 41 4.47 -1.63 5.72
CA SER A 41 3.15 -1.34 5.21
C SER A 41 3.06 0.17 5.15
N SER A 42 3.01 0.72 3.96
CA SER A 42 3.00 2.16 3.78
C SER A 42 1.75 2.66 4.47
N ASN A 43 1.90 3.30 5.61
CA ASN A 43 0.80 3.93 6.34
C ASN A 43 0.26 5.16 5.60
N ARG A 44 0.74 5.40 4.38
CA ARG A 44 0.28 6.48 3.52
C ARG A 44 -1.19 6.27 3.16
N GLY A 45 -1.96 7.35 3.14
CA GLY A 45 -3.34 7.35 2.68
C GLY A 45 -3.45 7.10 1.19
N ASN A 46 -4.64 6.72 0.76
CA ASN A 46 -4.93 6.48 -0.65
C ASN A 46 -4.96 7.80 -1.43
N ASP A 47 -4.51 7.72 -2.67
CA ASP A 47 -4.68 8.81 -3.61
C ASP A 47 -6.14 8.85 -4.10
N LEU A 48 -6.68 10.05 -4.26
CA LEU A 48 -8.03 10.26 -4.75
C LEU A 48 -7.99 10.76 -6.19
N ARG A 49 -8.89 10.27 -7.00
CA ARG A 49 -9.10 10.74 -8.36
C ARG A 49 -10.41 11.50 -8.45
N TYR A 50 -10.35 12.67 -9.05
CA TYR A 50 -11.52 13.49 -9.33
C TYR A 50 -11.48 13.97 -10.77
N ASP A 51 -12.52 13.66 -11.53
CA ASP A 51 -12.62 14.06 -12.93
C ASP A 51 -13.37 15.40 -13.03
N VAL A 52 -12.76 16.37 -13.70
CA VAL A 52 -13.27 17.73 -13.83
C VAL A 52 -13.52 18.01 -15.30
N SER A 53 -14.73 18.44 -15.62
CA SER A 53 -15.05 18.91 -16.97
C SER A 53 -14.84 20.43 -17.05
N ILE A 54 -14.18 20.86 -18.12
CA ILE A 54 -13.94 22.26 -18.44
C ILE A 54 -14.30 22.53 -19.92
N ASP A 55 -14.66 23.76 -20.22
CA ASP A 55 -14.93 24.17 -21.59
C ASP A 55 -13.63 24.48 -22.33
N LEU A 56 -13.66 24.41 -23.68
CA LEU A 56 -12.49 24.71 -24.52
C LEU A 56 -11.94 26.12 -24.30
N GLU A 57 -12.81 27.10 -24.03
CA GLU A 57 -12.37 28.46 -23.75
C GLU A 57 -11.64 28.55 -22.42
N GLU A 58 -12.11 27.81 -21.41
CA GLU A 58 -11.47 27.71 -20.09
C GLU A 58 -10.10 26.99 -20.22
N ALA A 59 -10.02 25.94 -21.02
CA ALA A 59 -8.78 25.23 -21.31
C ALA A 59 -7.76 26.12 -22.04
N TYR A 60 -8.22 26.97 -22.94
CA TYR A 60 -7.34 27.90 -23.66
C TYR A 60 -6.80 29.03 -22.79
N LYS A 61 -7.64 29.62 -21.96
CA LYS A 61 -7.27 30.76 -21.07
C LYS A 61 -6.56 30.30 -19.78
N GLY A 62 -6.81 29.07 -19.37
CA GLY A 62 -6.45 28.59 -18.03
C GLY A 62 -7.46 29.12 -16.98
N ILE A 63 -7.80 28.30 -16.02
CA ILE A 63 -8.79 28.61 -15.00
C ILE A 63 -8.38 28.08 -13.63
N GLN A 64 -8.88 28.69 -12.59
CA GLN A 64 -8.86 28.16 -11.24
C GLN A 64 -10.25 27.62 -10.90
N LYS A 65 -10.34 26.32 -10.62
CA LYS A 65 -11.59 25.67 -10.29
C LYS A 65 -11.59 25.16 -8.86
N ASN A 66 -12.64 25.44 -8.13
CA ASN A 66 -12.83 24.90 -6.79
C ASN A 66 -13.50 23.54 -6.87
N VAL A 67 -12.82 22.52 -6.40
CA VAL A 67 -13.31 21.15 -6.34
C VAL A 67 -13.71 20.83 -4.91
N LYS A 68 -14.97 20.41 -4.75
CA LYS A 68 -15.48 19.89 -3.48
C LYS A 68 -15.46 18.38 -3.55
N TYR A 69 -14.84 17.74 -2.58
CA TYR A 69 -14.78 16.30 -2.51
C TYR A 69 -14.81 15.83 -1.05
N THR A 70 -15.18 14.58 -0.88
CA THR A 70 -15.20 13.94 0.44
C THR A 70 -13.95 13.09 0.59
N THR A 71 -13.27 13.27 1.70
CA THR A 71 -12.06 12.51 2.02
C THR A 71 -12.05 12.09 3.48
N TYR A 72 -11.11 11.23 3.85
CA TYR A 72 -10.89 10.85 5.25
C TYR A 72 -9.68 11.60 5.79
N LYS A 73 -9.90 12.33 6.88
CA LYS A 73 -8.84 13.02 7.62
C LYS A 73 -8.48 12.28 8.90
N ALA A 74 -7.27 12.48 9.38
CA ALA A 74 -6.88 11.99 10.69
C ALA A 74 -7.82 12.53 11.76
N CYS A 75 -8.29 11.66 12.62
CA CYS A 75 -9.18 12.05 13.73
C CYS A 75 -8.46 13.01 14.67
N SER A 76 -9.01 14.20 14.88
CA SER A 76 -8.42 15.22 15.75
C SER A 76 -8.42 14.82 17.24
N SER A 77 -9.34 13.95 17.64
CA SER A 77 -9.42 13.50 19.05
C SER A 77 -8.35 12.52 19.45
N CYS A 78 -7.92 11.64 18.52
CA CYS A 78 -6.91 10.62 18.78
C CYS A 78 -5.64 10.81 17.92
N SER A 79 -5.56 11.89 17.14
CA SER A 79 -4.44 12.16 16.24
C SER A 79 -4.11 11.01 15.29
N GLY A 80 -5.16 10.29 14.85
CA GLY A 80 -5.04 9.18 13.93
C GLY A 80 -4.70 7.82 14.55
N SER A 81 -4.51 7.73 15.88
CA SER A 81 -4.19 6.46 16.55
C SER A 81 -5.37 5.50 16.65
N GLY A 82 -6.58 6.00 16.64
CA GLY A 82 -7.80 5.22 16.88
C GLY A 82 -8.07 4.90 18.34
N ALA A 83 -7.15 5.17 19.25
CA ALA A 83 -7.31 4.95 20.68
C ALA A 83 -7.97 6.15 21.36
N ALA A 84 -8.73 5.90 22.43
CA ALA A 84 -9.32 6.97 23.25
C ALA A 84 -8.22 7.85 23.86
N LYS A 85 -8.61 9.08 24.22
CA LYS A 85 -7.70 10.05 24.81
C LYS A 85 -7.10 9.49 26.12
N GLY A 86 -5.79 9.37 26.18
CA GLY A 86 -5.08 8.77 27.34
C GLY A 86 -4.82 7.27 27.21
N SER A 87 -5.44 6.58 26.27
CA SER A 87 -5.16 5.18 25.95
C SER A 87 -4.15 5.07 24.81
N LYS A 88 -3.36 4.00 24.82
CA LYS A 88 -2.41 3.71 23.75
C LYS A 88 -2.72 2.36 23.13
N PRO A 89 -2.47 2.19 21.81
CA PRO A 89 -2.51 0.87 21.22
C PRO A 89 -1.53 -0.07 21.91
N VAL A 90 -2.00 -1.28 22.20
CA VAL A 90 -1.21 -2.33 22.85
C VAL A 90 -0.75 -3.31 21.78
N ARG A 91 0.47 -3.77 21.88
CA ARG A 91 1.00 -4.78 20.99
C ARG A 91 0.16 -6.05 21.04
N CYS A 92 -0.19 -6.60 19.88
CA CYS A 92 -0.91 -7.86 19.81
C CYS A 92 -0.01 -9.02 20.25
N ASP A 93 -0.39 -9.70 21.32
CA ASP A 93 0.38 -10.83 21.86
C ASP A 93 0.35 -12.04 20.94
N TYR A 94 -0.75 -12.27 20.25
CA TYR A 94 -0.93 -13.41 19.37
C TYR A 94 0.06 -13.45 18.20
N CYS A 95 0.32 -12.33 17.57
CA CYS A 95 1.30 -12.21 16.49
C CYS A 95 2.59 -11.51 16.90
N SER A 96 2.73 -11.15 18.17
CA SER A 96 3.86 -10.38 18.70
C SER A 96 4.13 -9.11 17.90
N GLY A 97 3.07 -8.40 17.54
CA GLY A 97 3.13 -7.14 16.81
C GLY A 97 3.42 -7.26 15.31
N ARG A 98 3.50 -8.46 14.77
CA ARG A 98 3.82 -8.70 13.35
C ARG A 98 2.63 -8.52 12.40
N GLY A 99 1.41 -8.58 12.90
CA GLY A 99 0.18 -8.53 12.11
C GLY A 99 -0.11 -9.80 11.29
N LYS A 100 0.81 -10.75 11.28
CA LYS A 100 0.74 -12.00 10.52
C LYS A 100 1.19 -13.16 11.38
N VAL A 101 0.58 -14.31 11.17
CA VAL A 101 0.96 -15.57 11.83
C VAL A 101 1.37 -16.59 10.77
N ARG A 102 2.34 -17.41 11.12
CA ARG A 102 2.80 -18.50 10.28
C ARG A 102 2.30 -19.81 10.85
N THR A 103 1.62 -20.57 10.01
CA THR A 103 1.15 -21.91 10.36
C THR A 103 1.85 -22.90 9.45
N ASN A 104 2.55 -23.88 10.04
CA ASN A 104 3.17 -24.95 9.30
C ASN A 104 2.13 -26.05 9.05
N GLN A 105 1.83 -26.32 7.79
CA GLN A 105 1.01 -27.44 7.36
C GLN A 105 1.87 -28.39 6.56
N GLY A 106 2.47 -29.38 7.25
CA GLY A 106 3.38 -30.32 6.63
C GLY A 106 4.64 -29.66 6.06
N PHE A 107 4.83 -29.73 4.74
CA PHE A 107 5.96 -29.13 4.04
C PHE A 107 5.79 -27.65 3.70
N PHE A 108 4.60 -27.09 3.91
CA PHE A 108 4.27 -25.73 3.52
C PHE A 108 4.11 -24.84 4.76
N THR A 109 4.74 -23.67 4.73
CA THR A 109 4.50 -22.61 5.70
C THR A 109 3.50 -21.64 5.08
N VAL A 110 2.30 -21.60 5.64
CA VAL A 110 1.26 -20.65 5.24
C VAL A 110 1.33 -19.44 6.14
N GLN A 111 1.47 -18.27 5.54
CA GLN A 111 1.40 -17.00 6.23
C GLN A 111 0.00 -16.42 6.07
N GLN A 112 -0.69 -16.18 7.17
CA GLN A 112 -2.02 -15.59 7.17
C GLN A 112 -2.09 -14.36 8.05
N THR A 113 -3.05 -13.49 7.77
CA THR A 113 -3.31 -12.31 8.59
C THR A 113 -3.69 -12.73 10.00
N CYS A 114 -3.15 -12.07 11.00
CA CYS A 114 -3.48 -12.35 12.39
C CYS A 114 -4.97 -12.13 12.65
N PRO A 115 -5.73 -13.14 13.08
CA PRO A 115 -7.17 -13.01 13.30
C PRO A 115 -7.50 -12.09 14.48
N GLN A 116 -6.60 -11.97 15.43
CA GLN A 116 -6.86 -11.19 16.65
C GLN A 116 -6.71 -9.69 16.42
N CYS A 117 -5.70 -9.25 15.67
CA CYS A 117 -5.48 -7.85 15.35
C CYS A 117 -5.81 -7.49 13.90
N SER A 118 -6.38 -8.41 13.13
CA SER A 118 -6.74 -8.20 11.71
C SER A 118 -5.60 -7.62 10.85
N GLY A 119 -4.38 -7.99 11.16
CA GLY A 119 -3.19 -7.55 10.43
C GLY A 119 -2.54 -6.27 10.94
N TYR A 120 -3.12 -5.61 11.92
CA TYR A 120 -2.58 -4.34 12.43
C TYR A 120 -1.36 -4.49 13.33
N GLY A 121 -1.16 -5.65 13.93
CA GLY A 121 -0.07 -5.90 14.89
C GLY A 121 -0.28 -5.26 16.27
N GLU A 122 -1.29 -4.44 16.41
CA GLU A 122 -1.67 -3.74 17.63
C GLU A 122 -3.16 -3.86 17.86
N MET A 123 -3.55 -3.82 19.12
CA MET A 123 -4.93 -3.85 19.57
C MET A 123 -5.28 -2.55 20.30
N ILE A 124 -6.48 -2.07 20.12
CA ILE A 124 -7.01 -0.89 20.78
C ILE A 124 -8.03 -1.38 21.80
N ASN A 125 -7.69 -1.29 23.09
CA ASN A 125 -8.60 -1.69 24.16
C ASN A 125 -9.74 -0.68 24.32
N ASP A 126 -9.40 0.60 24.25
CA ASP A 126 -10.37 1.69 24.35
C ASP A 126 -10.42 2.45 23.03
N PRO A 127 -11.42 2.17 22.18
CA PRO A 127 -11.54 2.86 20.90
C PRO A 127 -11.94 4.31 21.08
N CYS A 128 -11.42 5.19 20.24
CA CYS A 128 -11.80 6.59 20.21
C CYS A 128 -13.27 6.74 19.79
N ASN A 129 -14.07 7.38 20.61
CA ASN A 129 -15.52 7.57 20.39
C ASN A 129 -15.81 8.35 19.11
N LYS A 130 -14.94 9.27 18.69
CA LYS A 130 -15.16 10.12 17.52
C LYS A 130 -14.94 9.36 16.20
N CYS A 131 -14.01 8.44 16.14
CA CYS A 131 -13.70 7.68 14.94
C CYS A 131 -13.97 6.17 15.09
N SER A 132 -14.54 5.74 16.21
CA SER A 132 -14.83 4.32 16.50
C SER A 132 -13.63 3.40 16.30
N GLY A 133 -12.44 3.85 16.65
CA GLY A 133 -11.21 3.09 16.52
C GLY A 133 -10.52 3.17 15.15
N ASN A 134 -11.15 3.78 14.14
CA ASN A 134 -10.57 3.85 12.79
C ASN A 134 -9.40 4.84 12.65
N GLY A 135 -9.28 5.78 13.55
CA GLY A 135 -8.26 6.84 13.48
C GLY A 135 -8.52 7.89 12.39
N LYS A 136 -9.57 7.73 11.60
CA LYS A 136 -9.94 8.63 10.49
C LYS A 136 -11.40 9.03 10.60
N VAL A 137 -11.71 10.24 10.18
CA VAL A 137 -13.07 10.77 10.10
C VAL A 137 -13.34 11.32 8.71
N GLN A 138 -14.54 11.14 8.24
CA GLN A 138 -14.97 11.69 6.96
C GLN A 138 -15.06 13.22 7.06
N SER A 139 -14.50 13.90 6.06
CA SER A 139 -14.50 15.36 5.96
C SER A 139 -14.75 15.80 4.53
N ASN A 140 -15.52 16.85 4.36
CA ASN A 140 -15.72 17.50 3.07
C ASN A 140 -14.66 18.59 2.93
N GLU A 141 -13.87 18.49 1.86
CA GLU A 141 -12.80 19.42 1.56
C GLU A 141 -13.06 20.20 0.28
N ASN A 142 -12.55 21.42 0.26
CA ASN A 142 -12.53 22.25 -0.92
C ASN A 142 -11.06 22.48 -1.31
N VAL A 143 -10.75 22.23 -2.55
CA VAL A 143 -9.41 22.50 -3.11
C VAL A 143 -9.56 23.37 -4.34
N THR A 144 -8.78 24.43 -4.39
CA THR A 144 -8.64 25.25 -5.59
C THR A 144 -7.55 24.67 -6.45
N VAL A 145 -7.90 24.15 -7.61
CA VAL A 145 -6.98 23.60 -8.59
C VAL A 145 -6.76 24.64 -9.68
N LYS A 146 -5.47 24.97 -9.91
CA LYS A 146 -5.09 25.84 -11.01
C LYS A 146 -4.85 24.98 -12.25
N ILE A 147 -5.69 25.14 -13.24
CA ILE A 147 -5.59 24.48 -14.53
C ILE A 147 -4.82 25.41 -15.47
N PRO A 148 -3.63 25.01 -15.94
CA PRO A 148 -2.84 25.83 -16.87
C PRO A 148 -3.53 25.95 -18.22
N LYS A 149 -3.20 26.98 -18.98
CA LYS A 149 -3.64 27.12 -20.36
C LYS A 149 -3.02 26.05 -21.25
N GLY A 150 -3.78 25.57 -22.23
CA GLY A 150 -3.29 24.61 -23.22
C GLY A 150 -3.37 23.15 -22.73
N VAL A 151 -4.28 22.84 -21.81
CA VAL A 151 -4.53 21.46 -21.38
C VAL A 151 -5.40 20.75 -22.42
N ASP A 152 -5.07 19.49 -22.66
CA ASP A 152 -5.84 18.59 -23.51
C ASP A 152 -6.73 17.66 -22.68
N ASP A 153 -7.66 16.98 -23.34
CA ASP A 153 -8.46 15.94 -22.70
C ASP A 153 -7.56 14.83 -22.15
N GLY A 154 -7.89 14.36 -20.96
CA GLY A 154 -7.10 13.36 -20.24
C GLY A 154 -5.86 13.90 -19.51
N THR A 155 -5.59 15.20 -19.53
CA THR A 155 -4.52 15.82 -18.74
C THR A 155 -4.75 15.59 -17.26
N ARG A 156 -3.71 15.13 -16.55
CA ARG A 156 -3.75 14.86 -15.12
C ARG A 156 -2.99 15.92 -14.34
N ILE A 157 -3.64 16.50 -13.36
CA ILE A 157 -3.02 17.48 -12.45
C ILE A 157 -2.95 16.85 -11.06
N ARG A 158 -1.76 16.75 -10.52
CA ARG A 158 -1.52 16.21 -9.19
C ARG A 158 -1.59 17.33 -8.16
N VAL A 159 -2.37 17.09 -7.10
CA VAL A 159 -2.47 17.99 -5.95
C VAL A 159 -1.98 17.25 -4.71
N SER A 160 -0.76 17.50 -4.32
CA SER A 160 -0.08 16.76 -3.26
C SER A 160 -0.75 16.94 -1.89
N GLY A 161 -0.87 15.84 -1.15
CA GLY A 161 -1.37 15.82 0.22
C GLY A 161 -2.87 16.07 0.38
N LYS A 162 -3.64 16.00 -0.72
CA LYS A 162 -5.10 16.22 -0.73
C LYS A 162 -5.92 14.94 -0.84
N GLY A 163 -5.28 13.79 -0.87
CA GLY A 163 -5.92 12.50 -0.80
C GLY A 163 -6.40 12.13 0.61
N GLU A 164 -6.59 10.86 0.85
CA GLU A 164 -6.97 10.35 2.17
C GLU A 164 -5.82 10.47 3.18
N ALA A 165 -6.16 10.65 4.44
CA ALA A 165 -5.18 10.60 5.52
C ALA A 165 -4.57 9.19 5.63
N GLY A 166 -3.28 9.13 5.92
CA GLY A 166 -2.60 7.90 6.23
C GLY A 166 -3.13 7.24 7.50
N SER A 167 -2.84 5.96 7.65
CA SER A 167 -3.15 5.22 8.88
C SER A 167 -2.09 5.50 9.94
N LYS A 168 -2.49 5.54 11.21
CA LYS A 168 -1.57 5.66 12.35
C LYS A 168 -0.55 6.81 12.22
N GLY A 169 -0.99 7.97 11.78
CA GLY A 169 -0.12 9.14 11.58
C GLY A 169 0.73 9.09 10.32
N GLY A 170 0.43 8.19 9.39
CA GLY A 170 1.04 8.18 8.06
C GLY A 170 0.71 9.41 7.24
N SER A 171 1.49 9.67 6.20
CA SER A 171 1.26 10.77 5.28
C SER A 171 -0.02 10.61 4.50
N SER A 172 -0.65 11.73 4.14
CA SER A 172 -1.81 11.71 3.25
C SER A 172 -1.41 11.30 1.83
N GLY A 173 -2.39 10.75 1.09
CA GLY A 173 -2.28 10.58 -0.35
C GLY A 173 -2.41 11.92 -1.11
N ASP A 174 -2.46 11.86 -2.42
CA ASP A 174 -2.57 13.00 -3.33
C ASP A 174 -3.94 13.08 -3.99
#